data_65a996a27eacdc19b6e4b3ed68efcd78
#
_entry.id   65a996a27eacdc19b6e4b3ed68efcd78
#
_cell.length_a   1.000
_cell.length_b   1.000
_cell.length_c   1.000
_cell.angle_alpha   90.00
_cell.angle_beta   90.00
_cell.angle_gamma   90.00
#
_symmetry.space_group_name_H-M   'P 1'
#
loop_
_entity.id
_entity.type
_entity.pdbx_description
1 polymer ?
#
loop_
_entity_poly.entity_id
_entity_poly.type
_entity_poly.pdbx_seq_one_letter_code
_entity_poly.pdbx_strand_id
1 'polypeptide(L)'
;PAQLQISENLRAQAAGLHQAIDNSEMAVSLVQTAEAGLSEVSRALVQARQLAVHAGNEGVNDPNMMLADQREFDNILEQINRVASSTQYGQNYLLDGSRSGNGLTIGKDLEFVEAGVNASSSGTGGYDITIKQAATRSFQSGTVALTQGMIDAGEQ
;
A
#
# COMPACT_ATOMS: atom_id res chain seq x y z
N PRO A 1 -44.61 38.41 -5.52
CA PRO A 1 -43.50 38.13 -4.62
C PRO A 1 -43.31 36.63 -4.39
N ALA A 2 -44.34 35.84 -4.07
CA ALA A 2 -44.23 34.40 -3.77
C ALA A 2 -43.81 33.55 -4.98
N GLN A 3 -44.31 33.83 -6.18
CA GLN A 3 -43.95 33.15 -7.41
C GLN A 3 -42.46 33.40 -7.81
N LEU A 4 -41.95 34.58 -7.54
CA LEU A 4 -40.56 34.90 -7.78
C LEU A 4 -39.63 34.09 -6.85
N GLN A 5 -39.99 33.98 -5.57
CA GLN A 5 -39.25 33.15 -4.60
C GLN A 5 -39.25 31.67 -5.00
N ILE A 6 -40.36 31.14 -5.46
CA ILE A 6 -40.43 29.75 -5.94
C ILE A 6 -39.53 29.56 -7.17
N SER A 7 -39.58 30.49 -8.11
CA SER A 7 -38.71 30.45 -9.31
C SER A 7 -37.24 30.50 -8.98
N GLU A 8 -36.82 31.35 -8.06
CA GLU A 8 -35.43 31.47 -7.62
C GLU A 8 -34.97 30.20 -6.85
N ASN A 9 -35.82 29.63 -6.01
CA ASN A 9 -35.53 28.38 -5.34
C ASN A 9 -35.38 27.22 -6.32
N LEU A 10 -36.22 27.10 -7.32
CA LEU A 10 -36.10 26.08 -8.36
C LEU A 10 -34.85 26.27 -9.20
N ARG A 11 -34.50 27.52 -9.49
CA ARG A 11 -33.26 27.84 -10.23
C ARG A 11 -32.02 27.50 -9.42
N ALA A 12 -32.02 27.77 -8.11
CA ALA A 12 -30.94 27.40 -7.21
C ALA A 12 -30.78 25.86 -7.07
N GLN A 13 -31.92 25.14 -6.98
CA GLN A 13 -31.90 23.68 -6.96
C GLN A 13 -31.39 23.10 -8.28
N ALA A 14 -31.84 23.63 -9.41
CA ALA A 14 -31.35 23.19 -10.73
C ALA A 14 -29.83 23.42 -10.88
N ALA A 15 -29.35 24.58 -10.45
CA ALA A 15 -27.91 24.88 -10.46
C ALA A 15 -27.11 23.91 -9.55
N GLY A 16 -27.63 23.61 -8.36
CA GLY A 16 -27.04 22.63 -7.45
C GLY A 16 -27.01 21.23 -8.04
N LEU A 17 -28.06 20.81 -8.72
CA LEU A 17 -28.11 19.51 -9.41
C LEU A 17 -27.12 19.44 -10.57
N HIS A 18 -27.02 20.49 -11.37
CA HIS A 18 -26.00 20.54 -12.43
C HIS A 18 -24.59 20.40 -11.86
N GLN A 19 -24.27 21.13 -10.79
CA GLN A 19 -22.96 21.01 -10.14
C GLN A 19 -22.71 19.62 -9.57
N ALA A 20 -23.76 18.94 -9.04
CA ALA A 20 -23.64 17.59 -8.56
C ALA A 20 -23.37 16.59 -9.69
N ILE A 21 -23.95 16.80 -10.87
CA ILE A 21 -23.69 16.00 -12.07
C ILE A 21 -22.22 16.19 -12.51
N ASP A 22 -21.77 17.44 -12.63
CA ASP A 22 -20.40 17.75 -13.01
C ASP A 22 -19.38 17.14 -12.04
N ASN A 23 -19.65 17.21 -10.75
CA ASN A 23 -18.82 16.58 -9.72
C ASN A 23 -18.81 15.05 -9.87
N SER A 24 -19.94 14.43 -10.22
CA SER A 24 -20.03 12.99 -10.46
C SER A 24 -19.24 12.57 -11.69
N GLU A 25 -19.29 13.33 -12.77
CA GLU A 25 -18.50 13.09 -13.99
C GLU A 25 -16.99 13.20 -13.72
N MET A 26 -16.58 14.19 -12.93
CA MET A 26 -15.19 14.29 -12.48
C MET A 26 -14.77 13.11 -11.62
N ALA A 27 -15.63 12.64 -10.71
CA ALA A 27 -15.37 11.46 -9.89
C ALA A 27 -15.22 10.19 -10.74
N VAL A 28 -16.06 10.00 -11.74
CA VAL A 28 -15.95 8.89 -12.70
C VAL A 28 -14.60 8.94 -13.44
N SER A 29 -14.21 10.11 -13.92
CA SER A 29 -12.93 10.30 -14.61
C SER A 29 -11.72 10.00 -13.71
N LEU A 30 -11.80 10.38 -12.43
CA LEU A 30 -10.79 10.05 -11.42
C LEU A 30 -10.68 8.53 -11.22
N VAL A 31 -11.81 7.84 -11.06
CA VAL A 31 -11.85 6.39 -10.88
C VAL A 31 -11.29 5.67 -12.11
N GLN A 32 -11.65 6.09 -13.32
CA GLN A 32 -11.13 5.53 -14.56
C GLN A 32 -9.60 5.69 -14.66
N THR A 33 -9.07 6.83 -14.23
CA THR A 33 -7.62 7.06 -14.20
C THR A 33 -6.93 6.11 -13.22
N ALA A 34 -7.50 5.92 -12.03
CA ALA A 34 -6.98 4.98 -11.05
C ALA A 34 -7.07 3.52 -11.55
N GLU A 35 -8.17 3.14 -12.20
CA GLU A 35 -8.38 1.81 -12.76
C GLU A 35 -7.36 1.50 -13.88
N ALA A 36 -7.05 2.48 -14.73
CA ALA A 36 -6.01 2.33 -15.75
C ALA A 36 -4.64 2.05 -15.12
N GLY A 37 -4.25 2.79 -14.09
CA GLY A 37 -3.01 2.55 -13.36
C GLY A 37 -2.98 1.18 -12.67
N LEU A 38 -4.06 0.79 -12.01
CA LEU A 38 -4.17 -0.53 -11.36
C LEU A 38 -4.13 -1.69 -12.38
N SER A 39 -4.68 -1.50 -13.56
CA SER A 39 -4.61 -2.47 -14.64
C SER A 39 -3.17 -2.69 -15.11
N GLU A 40 -2.37 -1.64 -15.17
CA GLU A 40 -0.94 -1.74 -15.51
C GLU A 40 -0.14 -2.44 -14.41
N VAL A 41 -0.39 -2.08 -13.14
CA VAL A 41 0.21 -2.77 -11.98
C VAL A 41 -0.15 -4.26 -11.98
N SER A 42 -1.40 -4.60 -12.26
CA SER A 42 -1.84 -6.00 -12.34
C SER A 42 -1.10 -6.78 -13.43
N ARG A 43 -0.88 -6.19 -14.60
CA ARG A 43 -0.09 -6.82 -15.67
C ARG A 43 1.37 -7.03 -15.25
N ALA A 44 1.97 -6.03 -14.61
CA ALA A 44 3.33 -6.12 -14.09
C ALA A 44 3.46 -7.23 -13.03
N LEU A 45 2.49 -7.36 -12.13
CA LEU A 45 2.46 -8.43 -11.12
C LEU A 45 2.31 -9.83 -11.75
N VAL A 46 1.54 -9.98 -12.83
CA VAL A 46 1.45 -11.25 -13.56
C VAL A 46 2.80 -11.61 -14.18
N GLN A 47 3.52 -10.65 -14.76
CA GLN A 47 4.87 -10.87 -15.29
C GLN A 47 5.86 -11.23 -14.18
N ALA A 48 5.83 -10.52 -13.06
CA ALA A 48 6.67 -10.81 -11.88
C ALA A 48 6.42 -12.25 -11.37
N ARG A 49 5.16 -12.67 -11.33
CA ARG A 49 4.81 -14.05 -10.95
C ARG A 49 5.34 -15.08 -11.92
N GLN A 50 5.24 -14.83 -13.22
CA GLN A 50 5.76 -15.75 -14.26
C GLN A 50 7.29 -15.90 -14.11
N LEU A 51 7.99 -14.80 -13.86
CA LEU A 51 9.43 -14.79 -13.65
C LEU A 51 9.81 -15.55 -12.39
N ALA A 52 9.08 -15.35 -11.29
CA ALA A 52 9.31 -16.07 -10.05
C ALA A 52 9.08 -17.59 -10.19
N VAL A 53 8.07 -18.00 -10.97
CA VAL A 53 7.82 -19.43 -11.28
C VAL A 53 8.93 -20.00 -12.16
N HIS A 54 9.43 -19.21 -13.14
CA HIS A 54 10.55 -19.61 -13.97
C HIS A 54 11.83 -19.78 -13.15
N ALA A 55 12.17 -18.80 -12.33
CA ALA A 55 13.33 -18.84 -11.45
C ALA A 55 13.28 -19.97 -10.40
N GLY A 56 12.08 -20.35 -9.96
CA GLY A 56 11.86 -21.46 -9.03
C GLY A 56 12.12 -22.86 -9.62
N ASN A 57 12.38 -22.96 -10.91
CA ASN A 57 12.72 -24.22 -11.56
C ASN A 57 14.26 -24.44 -11.57
N GLU A 58 14.81 -24.77 -10.40
CA GLU A 58 16.25 -24.95 -10.19
C GLU A 58 16.89 -26.05 -11.08
N GLY A 59 16.09 -26.99 -11.59
CA GLY A 59 16.60 -28.09 -12.42
C GLY A 59 16.99 -27.67 -13.85
N VAL A 60 16.57 -26.50 -14.31
CA VAL A 60 16.76 -26.01 -15.67
C VAL A 60 17.54 -24.69 -15.73
N ASN A 61 17.47 -23.89 -14.68
CA ASN A 61 18.08 -22.57 -14.61
C ASN A 61 19.52 -22.61 -14.11
N ASP A 62 20.44 -22.04 -14.88
CA ASP A 62 21.80 -21.79 -14.41
C ASP A 62 21.88 -20.45 -13.61
N PRO A 63 22.98 -20.21 -12.86
CA PRO A 63 23.15 -19.00 -12.08
C PRO A 63 23.06 -17.68 -12.88
N ASN A 64 23.45 -17.69 -14.16
CA ASN A 64 23.39 -16.51 -15.01
C ASN A 64 21.95 -16.21 -15.45
N MET A 65 21.15 -17.26 -15.68
CA MET A 65 19.71 -17.13 -15.96
C MET A 65 18.98 -16.58 -14.75
N MET A 66 19.26 -17.12 -13.56
CA MET A 66 18.67 -16.60 -12.31
C MET A 66 19.03 -15.13 -12.07
N LEU A 67 20.26 -14.72 -12.38
CA LEU A 67 20.69 -13.32 -12.29
C LEU A 67 19.97 -12.42 -13.31
N ALA A 68 19.71 -12.94 -14.50
CA ALA A 68 18.93 -12.22 -15.51
C ALA A 68 17.47 -12.06 -15.08
N ASP A 69 16.86 -13.12 -14.55
CA ASP A 69 15.50 -13.10 -14.00
C ASP A 69 15.38 -12.10 -12.84
N GLN A 70 16.38 -12.05 -11.95
CA GLN A 70 16.41 -11.08 -10.85
C GLN A 70 16.43 -9.63 -11.36
N ARG A 71 17.24 -9.34 -12.37
CA ARG A 71 17.30 -7.99 -12.96
C ARG A 71 15.99 -7.59 -13.61
N GLU A 72 15.35 -8.53 -14.29
CA GLU A 72 14.04 -8.28 -14.91
C GLU A 72 12.96 -8.08 -13.84
N PHE A 73 13.01 -8.84 -12.73
CA PHE A 73 12.12 -8.66 -11.61
C PHE A 73 12.29 -7.26 -10.97
N ASP A 74 13.53 -6.81 -10.79
CA ASP A 74 13.83 -5.47 -10.28
C ASP A 74 13.28 -4.37 -11.21
N ASN A 75 13.39 -4.55 -12.54
CA ASN A 75 12.80 -3.64 -13.52
C ASN A 75 11.28 -3.57 -13.40
N ILE A 76 10.62 -4.71 -13.17
CA ILE A 76 9.16 -4.77 -12.95
C ILE A 76 8.77 -4.02 -11.67
N LEU A 77 9.52 -4.15 -10.59
CA LEU A 77 9.28 -3.40 -9.36
C LEU A 77 9.43 -1.89 -9.58
N GLU A 78 10.46 -1.47 -10.33
CA GLU A 78 10.62 -0.05 -10.69
C GLU A 78 9.46 0.46 -11.56
N GLN A 79 8.95 -0.37 -12.47
CA GLN A 79 7.78 -0.03 -13.27
C GLN A 79 6.54 0.16 -12.38
N ILE A 80 6.28 -0.74 -11.43
CA ILE A 80 5.18 -0.61 -10.46
C ILE A 80 5.30 0.69 -9.67
N ASN A 81 6.49 0.98 -9.13
CA ASN A 81 6.75 2.21 -8.39
C ASN A 81 6.51 3.46 -9.24
N ARG A 82 6.93 3.42 -10.51
CA ARG A 82 6.71 4.52 -11.46
C ARG A 82 5.23 4.73 -11.74
N VAL A 83 4.46 3.67 -11.97
CA VAL A 83 3.01 3.77 -12.16
C VAL A 83 2.34 4.33 -10.92
N ALA A 84 2.71 3.84 -9.73
CA ALA A 84 2.17 4.32 -8.46
C ALA A 84 2.44 5.83 -8.24
N SER A 85 3.64 6.28 -8.55
CA SER A 85 4.06 7.68 -8.35
C SER A 85 3.61 8.62 -9.47
N SER A 86 3.28 8.11 -10.68
CA SER A 86 2.86 8.92 -11.82
C SER A 86 1.35 8.97 -12.01
N THR A 87 0.59 8.03 -11.44
CA THR A 87 -0.86 8.02 -11.58
C THR A 87 -1.49 9.11 -10.73
N GLN A 88 -1.89 10.20 -11.41
CA GLN A 88 -2.48 11.37 -10.76
C GLN A 88 -3.70 11.88 -11.53
N TYR A 89 -4.62 12.53 -10.81
CA TYR A 89 -5.74 13.27 -11.37
C TYR A 89 -5.65 14.74 -10.91
N GLY A 90 -5.32 15.62 -11.82
CA GLY A 90 -4.95 17.01 -11.49
C GLY A 90 -3.66 17.04 -10.67
N GLN A 91 -3.74 17.52 -9.44
CA GLN A 91 -2.60 17.56 -8.49
C GLN A 91 -2.65 16.44 -7.44
N ASN A 92 -3.60 15.52 -7.58
CA ASN A 92 -3.82 14.46 -6.60
C ASN A 92 -3.26 13.14 -7.10
N TYR A 93 -2.27 12.62 -6.43
CA TYR A 93 -1.80 11.24 -6.62
C TYR A 93 -2.86 10.26 -6.12
N LEU A 94 -3.05 9.16 -6.86
CA LEU A 94 -4.12 8.23 -6.57
C LEU A 94 -3.63 6.90 -5.98
N LEU A 95 -2.41 6.49 -6.35
CA LEU A 95 -1.86 5.16 -6.04
C LEU A 95 -0.58 5.20 -5.20
N ASP A 96 -0.11 6.38 -4.79
CA ASP A 96 1.12 6.55 -4.00
C ASP A 96 0.93 6.30 -2.49
N GLY A 97 -0.30 5.97 -2.08
CA GLY A 97 -0.64 5.77 -0.67
C GLY A 97 -0.88 7.05 0.12
N SER A 98 -0.66 8.24 -0.44
CA SER A 98 -0.84 9.53 0.26
C SER A 98 -2.27 9.77 0.75
N ARG A 99 -3.24 9.08 0.16
CA ARG A 99 -4.67 9.14 0.53
C ARG A 99 -5.15 8.00 1.43
N SER A 100 -4.29 7.03 1.71
CA SER A 100 -4.55 6.05 2.77
C SER A 100 -4.18 6.64 4.13
N GLY A 101 -4.64 6.04 5.20
CA GLY A 101 -4.26 6.44 6.56
C GLY A 101 -2.78 6.20 6.85
N ASN A 102 -1.91 6.91 6.12
CA ASN A 102 -0.48 6.80 6.27
C ASN A 102 -0.01 7.55 7.52
N GLY A 103 0.75 6.87 8.35
CA GLY A 103 1.48 7.47 9.46
C GLY A 103 2.96 7.59 9.12
N LEU A 104 3.55 8.72 9.45
CA LEU A 104 5.00 8.89 9.45
C LEU A 104 5.50 8.73 10.88
N THR A 105 6.37 7.76 11.11
CA THR A 105 7.03 7.61 12.41
C THR A 105 8.30 8.45 12.44
N ILE A 106 8.40 9.32 13.44
CA ILE A 106 9.59 10.10 13.73
C ILE A 106 10.21 9.48 14.99
N GLY A 107 11.13 8.56 14.81
CA GLY A 107 11.77 7.90 15.94
C GLY A 107 12.54 6.67 15.52
N LYS A 108 13.57 6.34 16.29
CA LYS A 108 14.34 5.12 16.12
C LYS A 108 13.51 3.97 16.71
N ASP A 109 13.47 2.85 16.01
CA ASP A 109 12.78 1.63 16.46
C ASP A 109 11.23 1.72 16.47
N LEU A 110 10.65 2.67 15.73
CA LEU A 110 9.20 2.76 15.48
C LEU A 110 8.93 2.54 13.99
N GLU A 111 8.04 1.63 13.68
CA GLU A 111 7.54 1.37 12.33
C GLU A 111 6.03 1.59 12.29
N PHE A 112 5.57 2.34 11.29
CA PHE A 112 4.14 2.48 11.05
C PHE A 112 3.66 1.26 10.26
N VAL A 113 2.74 0.51 10.82
CA VAL A 113 2.21 -0.70 10.19
C VAL A 113 0.95 -0.39 9.40
N GLU A 114 -0.05 0.21 10.03
CA GLU A 114 -1.34 0.47 9.40
C GLU A 114 -2.17 1.46 10.22
N ALA A 115 -3.00 2.26 9.52
CA ALA A 115 -4.07 3.02 10.15
C ALA A 115 -5.43 2.48 9.69
N GLY A 116 -6.32 2.23 10.63
CA GLY A 116 -7.69 1.81 10.31
C GLY A 116 -8.47 2.93 9.60
N VAL A 117 -9.54 2.56 8.90
CA VAL A 117 -10.41 3.48 8.15
C VAL A 117 -11.05 4.60 9.00
N ASN A 118 -11.06 4.44 10.31
CA ASN A 118 -11.57 5.42 11.28
C ASN A 118 -10.43 6.23 11.94
N ALA A 119 -9.18 6.05 11.52
CA ALA A 119 -8.08 6.82 12.05
C ALA A 119 -8.21 8.28 11.60
N SER A 120 -8.23 9.19 12.56
CA SER A 120 -8.22 10.62 12.28
C SER A 120 -6.79 11.15 12.22
N SER A 121 -6.58 12.17 11.40
CA SER A 121 -5.29 12.86 11.35
C SER A 121 -4.97 13.49 12.71
N SER A 122 -3.73 13.30 13.17
CA SER A 122 -3.23 13.93 14.42
C SER A 122 -2.98 15.44 14.28
N GLY A 123 -3.18 16.01 13.12
CA GLY A 123 -2.76 17.39 12.84
C GLY A 123 -1.22 17.54 12.75
N THR A 124 -0.74 18.77 12.84
CA THR A 124 0.70 19.09 12.68
C THR A 124 1.61 18.60 13.79
N GLY A 125 1.05 18.26 14.97
CA GLY A 125 1.81 17.86 16.16
C GLY A 125 2.11 16.37 16.29
N GLY A 126 1.42 15.53 15.51
CA GLY A 126 1.55 14.09 15.66
C GLY A 126 0.96 13.56 16.98
N TYR A 127 1.17 12.27 17.22
CA TYR A 127 0.90 11.62 18.50
C TYR A 127 2.22 11.26 19.18
N ASP A 128 2.41 11.69 20.42
CA ASP A 128 3.59 11.30 21.20
C ASP A 128 3.46 9.86 21.68
N ILE A 129 4.44 9.03 21.32
CA ILE A 129 4.52 7.64 21.76
C ILE A 129 5.70 7.49 22.68
N THR A 130 5.44 7.17 23.94
CA THR A 130 6.48 6.88 24.93
C THR A 130 6.55 5.38 25.20
N ILE A 131 7.64 4.74 24.79
CA ILE A 131 7.90 3.34 25.11
C ILE A 131 8.46 3.26 26.53
N LYS A 132 7.62 2.86 27.49
CA LYS A 132 8.04 2.70 28.90
C LYS A 132 8.92 1.49 29.12
N GLN A 133 8.74 0.44 28.31
CA GLN A 133 9.51 -0.80 28.39
C GLN A 133 9.59 -1.42 27.00
N ALA A 134 10.80 -1.58 26.48
CA ALA A 134 11.02 -2.29 25.23
C ALA A 134 10.72 -3.78 25.41
N ALA A 135 10.05 -4.39 24.41
CA ALA A 135 9.87 -5.82 24.40
C ALA A 135 11.24 -6.49 24.23
N THR A 136 11.58 -7.38 25.17
CA THR A 136 12.77 -8.23 25.06
C THR A 136 12.34 -9.64 24.70
N ARG A 137 13.08 -10.29 23.79
CA ARG A 137 12.91 -11.74 23.60
C ARG A 137 13.22 -12.43 24.92
N SER A 138 12.30 -13.25 25.40
CA SER A 138 12.63 -14.19 26.46
C SER A 138 13.67 -15.17 25.89
N PHE A 139 14.83 -15.16 26.48
CA PHE A 139 15.90 -16.09 26.16
C PHE A 139 16.12 -16.96 27.38
N GLN A 140 15.87 -18.24 27.26
CA GLN A 140 16.18 -19.21 28.29
C GLN A 140 17.30 -20.12 27.78
N SER A 141 18.50 -19.98 28.35
CA SER A 141 19.55 -20.94 28.07
C SER A 141 19.40 -22.14 28.98
N GLY A 142 19.41 -23.32 28.39
CA GLY A 142 19.45 -24.56 29.16
C GLY A 142 20.73 -24.62 29.98
N THR A 143 20.62 -25.05 31.24
CA THR A 143 21.77 -25.22 32.14
C THR A 143 22.56 -26.49 31.87
N VAL A 144 22.04 -27.36 31.03
CA VAL A 144 22.67 -28.64 30.67
C VAL A 144 22.87 -28.70 29.16
N ALA A 145 24.10 -28.98 28.72
CA ALA A 145 24.38 -29.21 27.30
C ALA A 145 23.68 -30.54 26.86
N LEU A 146 22.90 -30.45 25.78
CA LEU A 146 22.32 -31.64 25.17
C LEU A 146 23.41 -32.60 24.71
N THR A 147 23.38 -33.81 25.20
CA THR A 147 24.24 -34.91 24.71
C THR A 147 23.60 -35.59 23.52
N GLN A 148 24.40 -36.24 22.66
CA GLN A 148 23.89 -36.97 21.50
C GLN A 148 22.81 -37.99 21.90
N GLY A 149 22.97 -38.64 23.05
CA GLY A 149 21.99 -39.63 23.55
C GLY A 149 20.65 -39.02 23.94
N MET A 150 20.63 -37.75 24.40
CA MET A 150 19.40 -37.02 24.70
C MET A 150 18.67 -36.57 23.41
N ILE A 151 19.44 -36.20 22.38
CA ILE A 151 18.89 -35.87 21.08
C ILE A 151 18.26 -37.09 20.42
N ASP A 152 18.93 -38.25 20.50
CA ASP A 152 18.46 -39.53 19.94
C ASP A 152 17.22 -40.05 20.70
N ALA A 153 17.08 -39.72 21.98
CA ALA A 153 15.90 -40.03 22.79
C ALA A 153 14.71 -39.08 22.57
N GLY A 154 14.89 -37.99 21.80
CA GLY A 154 13.84 -36.98 21.51
C GLY A 154 13.51 -36.08 22.71
N GLU A 155 14.37 -35.97 23.70
CA GLU A 155 14.22 -35.06 24.83
C GLU A 155 14.60 -33.65 24.38
N GLN A 156 13.66 -32.69 24.55
CA GLN A 156 13.85 -31.27 24.22
C GLN A 156 13.92 -30.42 25.49
#